data_23f5a55d38b25a9b28450d2a535ffc50
#
_entry.id   23f5a55d38b25a9b28450d2a535ffc50
#
_cell.length_a   1.000
_cell.length_b   1.000
_cell.length_c   1.000
_cell.angle_alpha   90.00
_cell.angle_beta   90.00
_cell.angle_gamma   90.00
#
_symmetry.space_group_name_H-M   'P 1'
#
loop_
_entity.id
_entity.type
_entity.pdbx_description
1 polymer ?
#
loop_
_entity_poly.entity_id
_entity_poly.type
_entity_poly.pdbx_seq_one_letter_code
_entity_poly.pdbx_strand_id
1 'polypeptide(L)'
;MFGKQGQLIRLNCKTLEYKYFPFNPKGYKLVLVDSCVKHELASSAYNKRRASCENAAKAIRRNHPEVEFLSDAKRVWLEEVRELIPEEDFLRAEFVIGEVQRVLDVCDALERGDYETVGEMMYQTHFGLSRLYEVSCEELDFLNKLARKMDVTGSRVMGGGFGGCTINLVKDDLYEPFIEAAKKQFKAKFGHEPKIYDVVVSDGAREVR
;
A
#
# COMPACT_ATOMS: atom_id res chain seq x y z
N MET A 1 -12.53 14.00 -6.97
CA MET A 1 -13.47 15.01 -6.47
C MET A 1 -12.93 15.72 -5.22
N PHE A 2 -12.35 15.01 -4.26
CA PHE A 2 -11.91 15.60 -2.98
C PHE A 2 -10.41 15.97 -2.90
N GLY A 3 -9.64 15.78 -3.98
CA GLY A 3 -8.21 16.13 -4.00
C GLY A 3 -7.97 17.61 -3.69
N LYS A 4 -6.89 17.89 -2.97
CA LYS A 4 -6.35 19.24 -2.75
C LYS A 4 -4.86 19.23 -3.02
N GLN A 5 -4.38 20.23 -3.74
CA GLN A 5 -2.97 20.37 -4.02
C GLN A 5 -2.15 20.39 -2.73
N GLY A 6 -1.06 19.61 -2.69
CA GLY A 6 -0.18 19.52 -1.53
C GLY A 6 -0.76 18.82 -0.31
N GLN A 7 -1.84 18.03 -0.48
CA GLN A 7 -2.47 17.30 0.62
C GLN A 7 -2.82 15.86 0.25
N LEU A 8 -2.64 14.93 1.18
CA LEU A 8 -3.14 13.56 1.10
C LEU A 8 -4.43 13.43 1.92
N ILE A 9 -5.27 12.49 1.52
CA ILE A 9 -6.56 12.24 2.18
C ILE A 9 -6.49 10.90 2.91
N ARG A 10 -6.77 10.91 4.22
CA ARG A 10 -7.18 9.71 4.94
C ARG A 10 -8.70 9.62 4.92
N LEU A 11 -9.22 8.56 4.32
CA LEU A 11 -10.64 8.26 4.25
C LEU A 11 -10.96 7.07 5.15
N ASN A 12 -11.94 7.22 6.04
CA ASN A 12 -12.56 6.10 6.73
C ASN A 12 -13.68 5.55 5.83
N CYS A 13 -13.47 4.38 5.23
CA CYS A 13 -14.43 3.78 4.30
C CYS A 13 -15.73 3.30 4.99
N LYS A 14 -15.75 3.16 6.34
CA LYS A 14 -16.95 2.78 7.10
C LYS A 14 -17.86 3.99 7.35
N THR A 15 -17.29 5.12 7.80
CA THR A 15 -18.06 6.33 8.18
C THR A 15 -18.10 7.37 7.07
N LEU A 16 -17.25 7.24 6.04
CA LEU A 16 -16.99 8.21 4.98
C LEU A 16 -16.40 9.54 5.48
N GLU A 17 -15.96 9.60 6.73
CA GLU A 17 -15.22 10.71 7.26
C GLU A 17 -13.83 10.77 6.66
N TYR A 18 -13.36 11.96 6.35
CA TYR A 18 -12.03 12.15 5.82
C TYR A 18 -11.29 13.33 6.47
N LYS A 19 -9.96 13.21 6.51
CA LYS A 19 -9.06 14.26 6.99
C LYS A 19 -7.93 14.45 5.99
N TYR A 20 -7.54 15.73 5.79
CA TYR A 20 -6.39 16.09 4.97
C TYR A 20 -5.12 16.13 5.80
N PHE A 21 -4.02 15.70 5.20
CA PHE A 21 -2.68 15.72 5.77
C PHE A 21 -1.73 16.45 4.81
N PRO A 22 -0.83 17.29 5.30
CA PRO A 22 0.10 18.01 4.45
C PRO A 22 1.02 17.03 3.72
N PHE A 23 1.23 17.27 2.42
CA PHE A 23 2.18 16.54 1.62
C PHE A 23 2.90 17.48 0.67
N ASN A 24 4.01 18.01 1.12
CA ASN A 24 4.90 18.87 0.33
C ASN A 24 6.34 18.43 0.56
N PRO A 25 6.72 17.26 0.03
CA PRO A 25 8.02 16.65 0.27
C PRO A 25 9.12 17.39 -0.52
N LYS A 26 9.64 18.47 0.04
CA LYS A 26 10.79 19.17 -0.54
C LYS A 26 11.99 18.25 -0.61
N GLY A 27 12.62 18.15 -1.77
CA GLY A 27 13.74 17.25 -2.01
C GLY A 27 13.35 15.80 -2.34
N TYR A 28 12.04 15.55 -2.59
CA TYR A 28 11.53 14.23 -2.99
C TYR A 28 10.57 14.34 -4.18
N LYS A 29 10.51 13.28 -4.95
CA LYS A 29 9.52 13.05 -6.00
C LYS A 29 8.68 11.82 -5.70
N LEU A 30 7.41 11.86 -6.08
CA LEU A 30 6.57 10.66 -6.20
C LEU A 30 6.65 10.15 -7.63
N VAL A 31 6.93 8.87 -7.79
CA VAL A 31 6.96 8.23 -9.10
C VAL A 31 6.25 6.89 -9.08
N LEU A 32 5.44 6.62 -10.10
CA LEU A 32 4.89 5.30 -10.35
C LEU A 32 5.79 4.56 -11.34
N VAL A 33 6.12 3.33 -10.99
CA VAL A 33 6.82 2.40 -11.89
C VAL A 33 5.85 1.29 -12.21
N ASP A 34 5.31 1.30 -13.44
CA ASP A 34 4.31 0.35 -13.93
C ASP A 34 5.01 -0.89 -14.48
N SER A 35 4.74 -2.02 -13.88
CA SER A 35 5.26 -3.32 -14.31
C SER A 35 4.70 -3.79 -15.66
N CYS A 36 3.67 -3.13 -16.17
CA CYS A 36 2.91 -3.54 -17.36
C CYS A 36 2.23 -4.93 -17.24
N VAL A 37 2.22 -5.53 -16.05
CA VAL A 37 1.47 -6.77 -15.77
C VAL A 37 -0.01 -6.46 -15.66
N LYS A 38 -0.84 -7.17 -16.43
CA LYS A 38 -2.29 -7.02 -16.41
C LYS A 38 -2.91 -7.90 -15.33
N HIS A 39 -3.98 -7.41 -14.72
CA HIS A 39 -4.69 -8.07 -13.61
C HIS A 39 -5.63 -9.20 -14.06
N GLU A 40 -5.18 -10.19 -14.82
CA GLU A 40 -6.06 -11.22 -15.44
C GLU A 40 -6.76 -12.14 -14.42
N LEU A 41 -6.22 -12.33 -13.22
CA LEU A 41 -6.76 -13.20 -12.17
C LEU A 41 -7.27 -12.46 -10.93
N ALA A 42 -7.33 -11.13 -10.97
CA ALA A 42 -7.59 -10.31 -9.79
C ALA A 42 -8.95 -10.58 -9.12
N SER A 43 -10.02 -10.86 -9.89
CA SER A 43 -11.37 -10.98 -9.33
C SER A 43 -11.53 -12.18 -8.39
N SER A 44 -11.07 -13.38 -8.80
CA SER A 44 -11.20 -14.60 -7.98
C SER A 44 -10.25 -14.58 -6.78
N ALA A 45 -9.01 -14.10 -6.98
CA ALA A 45 -8.03 -13.98 -5.92
C ALA A 45 -8.45 -12.92 -4.89
N TYR A 46 -8.97 -11.77 -5.34
CA TYR A 46 -9.51 -10.73 -4.47
C TYR A 46 -10.65 -11.25 -3.60
N ASN A 47 -11.61 -12.00 -4.17
CA ASN A 47 -12.71 -12.59 -3.42
C ASN A 47 -12.24 -13.57 -2.34
N LYS A 48 -11.16 -14.32 -2.57
CA LYS A 48 -10.53 -15.18 -1.54
C LYS A 48 -9.98 -14.36 -0.38
N ARG A 49 -9.29 -13.22 -0.64
CA ARG A 49 -8.79 -12.32 0.42
C ARG A 49 -9.92 -11.74 1.24
N ARG A 50 -10.99 -11.31 0.57
CA ARG A 50 -12.19 -10.83 1.24
C ARG A 50 -12.82 -11.90 2.13
N ALA A 51 -12.99 -13.11 1.62
CA ALA A 51 -13.53 -14.23 2.40
C ALA A 51 -12.69 -14.54 3.64
N SER A 52 -11.35 -14.54 3.53
CA SER A 52 -10.45 -14.69 4.69
C SER A 52 -10.68 -13.61 5.76
N CYS A 53 -10.79 -12.36 5.34
CA CYS A 53 -11.07 -11.26 6.26
C CYS A 53 -12.44 -11.40 6.94
N GLU A 54 -13.47 -11.79 6.18
CA GLU A 54 -14.82 -12.03 6.70
C GLU A 54 -14.84 -13.21 7.70
N ASN A 55 -14.13 -14.30 7.41
CA ASN A 55 -14.00 -15.45 8.31
C ASN A 55 -13.34 -15.06 9.63
N ALA A 56 -12.21 -14.34 9.59
CA ALA A 56 -11.51 -13.89 10.78
C ALA A 56 -12.39 -12.92 11.61
N ALA A 57 -13.04 -11.94 10.97
CA ALA A 57 -13.94 -11.02 11.65
C ALA A 57 -15.13 -11.76 12.31
N LYS A 58 -15.68 -12.77 11.63
CA LYS A 58 -16.75 -13.63 12.18
C LYS A 58 -16.29 -14.44 13.39
N ALA A 59 -15.06 -14.95 13.37
CA ALA A 59 -14.49 -15.68 14.51
C ALA A 59 -14.31 -14.74 15.71
N ILE A 60 -13.70 -13.58 15.52
CA ILE A 60 -13.47 -12.57 16.56
C ILE A 60 -14.81 -12.11 17.16
N ARG A 61 -15.83 -11.90 16.35
CA ARG A 61 -17.16 -11.42 16.79
C ARG A 61 -17.85 -12.35 17.80
N ARG A 62 -17.46 -13.61 17.89
CA ARG A 62 -18.04 -14.54 18.90
C ARG A 62 -17.75 -14.07 20.33
N ASN A 63 -16.56 -13.50 20.56
CA ASN A 63 -16.13 -13.02 21.86
C ASN A 63 -16.23 -11.47 21.96
N HIS A 64 -16.21 -10.79 20.83
CA HIS A 64 -16.17 -9.33 20.71
C HIS A 64 -17.28 -8.87 19.75
N PRO A 65 -18.57 -8.84 20.18
CA PRO A 65 -19.72 -8.59 19.30
C PRO A 65 -19.73 -7.19 18.67
N GLU A 66 -18.95 -6.24 19.19
CA GLU A 66 -18.75 -4.90 18.64
C GLU A 66 -17.96 -4.89 17.31
N VAL A 67 -17.24 -5.96 16.98
CA VAL A 67 -16.44 -6.06 15.76
C VAL A 67 -17.36 -6.34 14.57
N GLU A 68 -17.57 -5.33 13.73
CA GLU A 68 -18.29 -5.47 12.46
C GLU A 68 -17.35 -5.83 11.31
N PHE A 69 -16.20 -5.15 11.24
CA PHE A 69 -15.13 -5.36 10.27
C PHE A 69 -13.79 -5.55 10.96
N LEU A 70 -12.77 -6.07 10.26
CA LEU A 70 -11.42 -6.18 10.80
C LEU A 70 -10.82 -4.83 11.21
N SER A 71 -11.28 -3.73 10.63
CA SER A 71 -10.88 -2.37 11.05
C SER A 71 -11.31 -2.02 12.49
N ASP A 72 -12.27 -2.73 13.05
CA ASP A 72 -12.72 -2.56 14.44
C ASP A 72 -11.95 -3.47 15.41
N ALA A 73 -11.24 -4.46 14.87
CA ALA A 73 -10.58 -5.49 15.65
C ALA A 73 -9.22 -5.03 16.20
N LYS A 74 -8.85 -5.60 17.36
CA LYS A 74 -7.52 -5.46 17.94
C LYS A 74 -6.70 -6.73 17.67
N ARG A 75 -5.38 -6.58 17.57
CA ARG A 75 -4.48 -7.73 17.35
C ARG A 75 -4.64 -8.81 18.42
N VAL A 76 -4.81 -8.43 19.68
CA VAL A 76 -5.02 -9.37 20.79
C VAL A 76 -6.27 -10.21 20.61
N TRP A 77 -7.33 -9.68 20.01
CA TRP A 77 -8.57 -10.43 19.73
C TRP A 77 -8.41 -11.42 18.57
N LEU A 78 -7.54 -11.11 17.61
CA LEU A 78 -7.18 -12.05 16.56
C LEU A 78 -6.39 -13.23 17.12
N GLU A 79 -5.47 -13.01 18.06
CA GLU A 79 -4.72 -14.08 18.71
C GLU A 79 -5.63 -15.03 19.50
N GLU A 80 -6.71 -14.55 20.12
CA GLU A 80 -7.68 -15.38 20.83
C GLU A 80 -8.36 -16.43 19.93
N VAL A 81 -8.43 -16.16 18.63
CA VAL A 81 -9.10 -17.04 17.65
C VAL A 81 -8.13 -17.74 16.72
N ARG A 82 -6.82 -17.67 16.99
CA ARG A 82 -5.78 -18.21 16.11
C ARG A 82 -6.02 -19.69 15.75
N GLU A 83 -6.31 -20.52 16.76
CA GLU A 83 -6.54 -21.95 16.59
C GLU A 83 -7.94 -22.28 16.01
N LEU A 84 -8.81 -21.30 15.83
CA LEU A 84 -10.19 -21.44 15.36
C LEU A 84 -10.36 -21.13 13.87
N ILE A 85 -9.34 -20.58 13.23
CA ILE A 85 -9.36 -20.18 11.82
C ILE A 85 -8.14 -20.73 11.09
N PRO A 86 -8.23 -20.92 9.75
CA PRO A 86 -7.07 -21.29 8.95
C PRO A 86 -5.91 -20.30 9.11
N GLU A 87 -4.66 -20.79 9.09
CA GLU A 87 -3.46 -19.94 9.16
C GLU A 87 -3.46 -18.84 8.07
N GLU A 88 -3.92 -19.17 6.87
CA GLU A 88 -4.07 -18.20 5.77
C GLU A 88 -5.01 -17.04 6.13
N ASP A 89 -6.14 -17.33 6.78
CA ASP A 89 -7.10 -16.33 7.22
C ASP A 89 -6.52 -15.47 8.36
N PHE A 90 -5.76 -16.09 9.26
CA PHE A 90 -5.06 -15.42 10.34
C PHE A 90 -4.02 -14.40 9.78
N LEU A 91 -3.14 -14.84 8.88
CA LEU A 91 -2.10 -13.98 8.29
C LEU A 91 -2.68 -12.79 7.53
N ARG A 92 -3.75 -13.02 6.77
CA ARG A 92 -4.46 -11.96 6.04
C ARG A 92 -5.14 -10.97 6.98
N ALA A 93 -5.76 -11.46 8.05
CA ALA A 93 -6.39 -10.61 9.06
C ALA A 93 -5.33 -9.81 9.86
N GLU A 94 -4.22 -10.43 10.23
CA GLU A 94 -3.11 -9.76 10.91
C GLU A 94 -2.58 -8.59 10.07
N PHE A 95 -2.41 -8.82 8.77
CA PHE A 95 -2.01 -7.76 7.85
C PHE A 95 -3.02 -6.61 7.86
N VAL A 96 -4.32 -6.88 7.67
CA VAL A 96 -5.35 -5.84 7.60
C VAL A 96 -5.44 -5.02 8.90
N ILE A 97 -5.43 -5.69 10.06
CA ILE A 97 -5.45 -5.02 11.36
C ILE A 97 -4.19 -4.14 11.53
N GLY A 98 -3.03 -4.66 11.13
CA GLY A 98 -1.77 -3.90 11.17
C GLY A 98 -1.78 -2.68 10.24
N GLU A 99 -2.39 -2.77 9.05
CA GLU A 99 -2.49 -1.66 8.10
C GLU A 99 -3.36 -0.51 8.63
N VAL A 100 -4.41 -0.81 9.39
CA VAL A 100 -5.22 0.24 10.02
C VAL A 100 -4.37 1.11 10.94
N GLN A 101 -3.53 0.50 11.78
CA GLN A 101 -2.61 1.26 12.64
C GLN A 101 -1.56 1.99 11.82
N ARG A 102 -0.97 1.33 10.82
CA ARG A 102 0.06 1.94 9.96
C ARG A 102 -0.44 3.18 9.23
N VAL A 103 -1.70 3.22 8.81
CA VAL A 103 -2.30 4.44 8.23
C VAL A 103 -2.27 5.60 9.23
N LEU A 104 -2.55 5.34 10.51
CA LEU A 104 -2.50 6.37 11.55
C LEU A 104 -1.06 6.85 11.78
N ASP A 105 -0.10 5.93 11.86
CA ASP A 105 1.32 6.23 12.04
C ASP A 105 1.87 7.07 10.87
N VAL A 106 1.45 6.74 9.62
CA VAL A 106 1.78 7.55 8.44
C VAL A 106 1.17 8.95 8.52
N CYS A 107 -0.07 9.08 8.99
CA CYS A 107 -0.70 10.38 9.17
C CYS A 107 0.08 11.26 10.16
N ASP A 108 0.51 10.68 11.28
CA ASP A 108 1.30 11.39 12.30
C ASP A 108 2.70 11.77 11.76
N ALA A 109 3.32 10.90 10.95
CA ALA A 109 4.59 11.19 10.29
C ALA A 109 4.45 12.34 9.27
N LEU A 110 3.36 12.36 8.48
CA LEU A 110 3.06 13.43 7.54
C LEU A 110 2.86 14.80 8.23
N GLU A 111 2.19 14.84 9.37
CA GLU A 111 2.01 16.07 10.16
C GLU A 111 3.35 16.62 10.68
N ARG A 112 4.33 15.75 10.94
CA ARG A 112 5.69 16.14 11.33
C ARG A 112 6.64 16.38 10.16
N GLY A 113 6.22 16.10 8.92
CA GLY A 113 7.08 16.15 7.74
C GLY A 113 8.17 15.07 7.73
N ASP A 114 7.97 13.97 8.44
CA ASP A 114 8.90 12.85 8.58
C ASP A 114 8.72 11.86 7.42
N TYR A 115 9.27 12.19 6.27
CA TYR A 115 9.17 11.37 5.07
C TYR A 115 10.00 10.08 5.11
N GLU A 116 11.02 10.00 5.96
CA GLU A 116 11.77 8.76 6.16
C GLU A 116 10.88 7.70 6.85
N THR A 117 10.15 8.08 7.89
CA THR A 117 9.16 7.21 8.53
C THR A 117 8.04 6.82 7.56
N VAL A 118 7.51 7.76 6.77
CA VAL A 118 6.51 7.44 5.72
C VAL A 118 7.05 6.39 4.76
N GLY A 119 8.28 6.53 4.31
CA GLY A 119 8.93 5.59 3.39
C GLY A 119 9.12 4.20 3.99
N GLU A 120 9.58 4.11 5.24
CA GLU A 120 9.70 2.81 5.92
C GLU A 120 8.33 2.13 6.09
N MET A 121 7.26 2.88 6.42
CA MET A 121 5.90 2.34 6.46
C MET A 121 5.43 1.84 5.08
N MET A 122 5.84 2.50 3.98
CA MET A 122 5.55 2.00 2.63
C MET A 122 6.20 0.63 2.39
N TYR A 123 7.45 0.41 2.80
CA TYR A 123 8.11 -0.89 2.68
C TYR A 123 7.44 -1.97 3.53
N GLN A 124 7.05 -1.65 4.76
CA GLN A 124 6.33 -2.57 5.63
C GLN A 124 4.97 -2.96 5.04
N THR A 125 4.23 -2.00 4.47
CA THR A 125 3.00 -2.26 3.73
C THR A 125 3.27 -3.21 2.55
N HIS A 126 4.31 -2.96 1.75
CA HIS A 126 4.65 -3.84 0.62
C HIS A 126 4.98 -5.26 1.08
N PHE A 127 5.77 -5.40 2.14
CA PHE A 127 6.07 -6.71 2.73
C PHE A 127 4.78 -7.46 3.10
N GLY A 128 3.85 -6.80 3.79
CA GLY A 128 2.57 -7.39 4.15
C GLY A 128 1.70 -7.75 2.94
N LEU A 129 1.63 -6.86 1.93
CA LEU A 129 0.92 -7.13 0.68
C LEU A 129 1.51 -8.31 -0.09
N SER A 130 2.85 -8.48 -0.07
CA SER A 130 3.54 -9.55 -0.76
C SER A 130 3.50 -10.88 0.00
N ARG A 131 3.65 -10.87 1.34
CA ARG A 131 3.91 -12.09 2.13
C ARG A 131 2.74 -12.57 2.96
N LEU A 132 1.90 -11.66 3.45
CA LEU A 132 0.79 -11.99 4.34
C LEU A 132 -0.55 -11.97 3.60
N TYR A 133 -0.75 -10.98 2.76
CA TYR A 133 -1.97 -10.80 1.99
C TYR A 133 -1.90 -11.39 0.58
N GLU A 134 -0.68 -11.63 0.08
CA GLU A 134 -0.35 -12.30 -1.18
C GLU A 134 -1.05 -11.68 -2.41
N VAL A 135 -0.96 -10.37 -2.53
CA VAL A 135 -1.49 -9.60 -3.67
C VAL A 135 -0.40 -8.94 -4.51
N SER A 136 0.88 -9.24 -4.27
CA SER A 136 1.98 -8.81 -5.13
C SER A 136 2.18 -9.78 -6.29
N CYS A 137 3.12 -9.46 -7.16
CA CYS A 137 3.64 -10.35 -8.20
C CYS A 137 5.16 -10.21 -8.28
N GLU A 138 5.82 -11.09 -9.05
CA GLU A 138 7.29 -11.13 -9.13
C GLU A 138 7.87 -9.79 -9.60
N GLU A 139 7.21 -9.14 -10.56
CA GLU A 139 7.62 -7.87 -11.13
C GLU A 139 7.54 -6.72 -10.11
N LEU A 140 6.45 -6.66 -9.33
CA LEU A 140 6.28 -5.64 -8.28
C LEU A 140 7.26 -5.86 -7.13
N ASP A 141 7.46 -7.10 -6.72
CA ASP A 141 8.45 -7.47 -5.69
C ASP A 141 9.88 -7.14 -6.16
N PHE A 142 10.17 -7.34 -7.45
CA PHE A 142 11.46 -6.97 -8.03
C PHE A 142 11.70 -5.46 -7.96
N LEU A 143 10.72 -4.66 -8.39
CA LEU A 143 10.81 -3.20 -8.35
C LEU A 143 10.98 -2.67 -6.93
N ASN A 144 10.23 -3.22 -5.97
CA ASN A 144 10.36 -2.85 -4.57
C ASN A 144 11.74 -3.21 -3.98
N LYS A 145 12.26 -4.41 -4.27
CA LYS A 145 13.61 -4.83 -3.85
C LYS A 145 14.69 -3.95 -4.48
N LEU A 146 14.54 -3.57 -5.74
CA LEU A 146 15.45 -2.66 -6.42
C LEU A 146 15.44 -1.28 -5.75
N ALA A 147 14.24 -0.74 -5.47
CA ALA A 147 14.09 0.52 -4.76
C ALA A 147 14.82 0.49 -3.40
N ARG A 148 14.60 -0.57 -2.60
CA ARG A 148 15.28 -0.75 -1.31
C ARG A 148 16.81 -0.83 -1.44
N LYS A 149 17.30 -1.56 -2.45
CA LYS A 149 18.75 -1.70 -2.72
C LYS A 149 19.42 -0.38 -3.11
N MET A 150 18.65 0.53 -3.69
CA MET A 150 19.13 1.84 -4.13
C MET A 150 18.84 2.97 -3.13
N ASP A 151 18.48 2.63 -1.90
CA ASP A 151 18.17 3.57 -0.82
C ASP A 151 17.03 4.56 -1.16
N VAL A 152 16.11 4.14 -2.03
CA VAL A 152 14.86 4.88 -2.27
C VAL A 152 14.09 4.93 -0.96
N THR A 153 13.63 6.11 -0.58
CA THR A 153 13.02 6.36 0.74
C THR A 153 11.82 5.48 1.03
N GLY A 154 10.95 5.25 0.05
CA GLY A 154 9.81 4.35 0.21
C GLY A 154 9.31 3.77 -1.09
N SER A 155 8.83 2.52 -1.05
CA SER A 155 8.25 1.84 -2.21
C SER A 155 7.19 0.83 -1.77
N ARG A 156 6.05 0.79 -2.46
CA ARG A 156 5.02 -0.24 -2.25
C ARG A 156 4.15 -0.43 -3.48
N VAL A 157 3.44 -1.54 -3.52
CA VAL A 157 2.34 -1.76 -4.49
C VAL A 157 1.30 -0.64 -4.36
N MET A 158 0.80 -0.16 -5.47
CA MET A 158 -0.31 0.78 -5.55
C MET A 158 -1.59 0.06 -6.01
N GLY A 159 -2.71 0.36 -5.35
CA GLY A 159 -4.01 -0.24 -5.68
C GLY A 159 -4.19 -1.66 -5.15
N GLY A 160 -4.96 -2.47 -5.86
CA GLY A 160 -5.37 -3.83 -5.42
C GLY A 160 -4.31 -4.92 -5.58
N GLY A 161 -3.16 -4.62 -6.16
CA GLY A 161 -2.11 -5.59 -6.41
C GLY A 161 -2.33 -6.47 -7.66
N PHE A 162 -1.69 -7.64 -7.70
CA PHE A 162 -1.68 -8.60 -8.81
C PHE A 162 -1.09 -8.07 -10.13
N GLY A 163 -0.36 -6.96 -10.10
CA GLY A 163 0.22 -6.23 -11.22
C GLY A 163 0.06 -4.72 -11.06
N GLY A 164 0.19 -3.98 -12.16
CA GLY A 164 0.16 -2.52 -12.16
C GLY A 164 1.45 -1.90 -11.63
N CYS A 165 1.35 -0.92 -10.74
CA CYS A 165 2.46 -0.05 -10.38
C CYS A 165 2.98 -0.28 -8.95
N THR A 166 4.27 0.03 -8.75
CA THR A 166 4.75 0.50 -7.45
C THR A 166 4.66 2.02 -7.38
N ILE A 167 4.30 2.56 -6.21
CA ILE A 167 4.47 3.99 -5.89
C ILE A 167 5.73 4.14 -5.06
N ASN A 168 6.58 5.10 -5.45
CA ASN A 168 7.89 5.29 -4.85
C ASN A 168 8.07 6.74 -4.42
N LEU A 169 8.60 6.94 -3.21
CA LEU A 169 9.04 8.22 -2.68
C LEU A 169 10.56 8.29 -2.81
N VAL A 170 11.05 9.11 -3.72
CA VAL A 170 12.45 9.11 -4.17
C VAL A 170 13.08 10.47 -3.92
N LYS A 171 14.25 10.52 -3.28
CA LYS A 171 15.03 11.77 -3.16
C LYS A 171 15.43 12.29 -4.53
N ASP A 172 15.48 13.61 -4.68
CA ASP A 172 15.75 14.27 -5.97
C ASP A 172 17.08 13.80 -6.60
N ASP A 173 18.10 13.59 -5.79
CA ASP A 173 19.42 13.13 -6.23
C ASP A 173 19.45 11.64 -6.63
N LEU A 174 18.54 10.83 -6.11
CA LEU A 174 18.39 9.41 -6.45
C LEU A 174 17.41 9.16 -7.61
N TYR A 175 16.65 10.17 -8.04
CA TYR A 175 15.58 9.98 -9.00
C TYR A 175 16.09 9.42 -10.34
N GLU A 176 17.00 10.13 -11.04
CA GLU A 176 17.50 9.65 -12.34
C GLU A 176 18.24 8.31 -12.24
N PRO A 177 19.17 8.10 -11.27
CA PRO A 177 19.79 6.79 -11.07
C PRO A 177 18.80 5.65 -10.84
N PHE A 178 17.74 5.89 -10.07
CA PHE A 178 16.71 4.87 -9.82
C PHE A 178 15.90 4.55 -11.08
N ILE A 179 15.47 5.56 -11.85
CA ILE A 179 14.71 5.34 -13.09
C ILE A 179 15.52 4.58 -14.14
N GLU A 180 16.79 4.94 -14.33
CA GLU A 180 17.69 4.23 -15.25
C GLU A 180 17.89 2.78 -14.82
N ALA A 181 18.14 2.54 -13.54
CA ALA A 181 18.29 1.20 -13.00
C ALA A 181 17.01 0.36 -13.13
N ALA A 182 15.84 0.97 -12.84
CA ALA A 182 14.55 0.32 -12.99
C ALA A 182 14.33 -0.12 -14.44
N LYS A 183 14.49 0.77 -15.42
CA LYS A 183 14.35 0.41 -16.84
C LYS A 183 15.32 -0.69 -17.26
N LYS A 184 16.61 -0.53 -16.96
CA LYS A 184 17.68 -1.45 -17.38
C LYS A 184 17.53 -2.84 -16.77
N GLN A 185 17.39 -2.91 -15.44
CA GLN A 185 17.39 -4.19 -14.74
C GLN A 185 16.06 -4.92 -14.89
N PHE A 186 14.93 -4.19 -14.94
CA PHE A 186 13.64 -4.79 -15.22
C PHE A 186 13.57 -5.38 -16.62
N LYS A 187 14.04 -4.64 -17.65
CA LYS A 187 14.13 -5.13 -19.02
C LYS A 187 15.01 -6.37 -19.14
N ALA A 188 16.15 -6.38 -18.46
CA ALA A 188 17.06 -7.53 -18.45
C ALA A 188 16.43 -8.78 -17.85
N LYS A 189 15.53 -8.63 -16.86
CA LYS A 189 14.88 -9.75 -16.18
C LYS A 189 13.58 -10.20 -16.86
N PHE A 190 12.73 -9.24 -17.30
CA PHE A 190 11.36 -9.52 -17.76
C PHE A 190 11.18 -9.32 -19.29
N GLY A 191 12.23 -8.88 -20.01
CA GLY A 191 12.20 -8.76 -21.46
C GLY A 191 11.55 -7.47 -22.00
N HIS A 192 11.00 -6.61 -21.14
CA HIS A 192 10.41 -5.32 -21.52
C HIS A 192 10.73 -4.25 -20.46
N GLU A 193 10.60 -2.98 -20.83
CA GLU A 193 10.80 -1.87 -19.90
C GLU A 193 9.52 -1.59 -19.11
N PRO A 194 9.63 -1.21 -17.83
CA PRO A 194 8.51 -0.67 -17.09
C PRO A 194 8.18 0.73 -17.60
N LYS A 195 6.93 1.18 -17.40
CA LYS A 195 6.57 2.56 -17.70
C LYS A 195 6.74 3.42 -16.44
N ILE A 196 7.16 4.65 -16.65
CA ILE A 196 7.43 5.60 -15.57
C ILE A 196 6.42 6.75 -15.66
N TYR A 197 5.85 7.12 -14.53
CA TYR A 197 4.91 8.25 -14.43
C TYR A 197 5.27 9.11 -13.23
N ASP A 198 5.62 10.37 -13.47
CA ASP A 198 5.77 11.34 -12.41
C ASP A 198 4.40 11.73 -11.86
N VAL A 199 4.30 11.82 -10.54
CA VAL A 199 3.06 12.10 -9.84
C VAL A 199 3.13 13.45 -9.17
N VAL A 200 2.14 14.29 -9.48
CA VAL A 200 1.93 15.57 -8.80
C VAL A 200 0.60 15.52 -8.06
N VAL A 201 0.63 15.80 -6.75
CA VAL A 201 -0.58 15.91 -5.94
C VAL A 201 -1.30 17.21 -6.34
N SER A 202 -2.45 17.06 -6.97
CA SER A 202 -3.22 18.15 -7.57
C SER A 202 -4.62 18.26 -6.97
N ASP A 203 -5.30 19.35 -7.26
CA ASP A 203 -6.71 19.52 -6.91
C ASP A 203 -7.58 18.46 -7.60
N GLY A 204 -8.69 18.14 -6.95
CA GLY A 204 -9.68 17.21 -7.49
C GLY A 204 -10.46 17.79 -8.68
N ALA A 205 -11.36 16.99 -9.21
CA ALA A 205 -12.23 17.42 -10.32
C ALA A 205 -13.06 18.66 -9.95
N ARG A 206 -13.11 19.63 -10.85
CA ARG A 206 -13.88 20.87 -10.71
C ARG A 206 -14.61 21.17 -12.02
N GLU A 207 -15.71 21.91 -11.91
CA GLU A 207 -16.38 22.48 -13.06
C GLU A 207 -15.46 23.54 -13.71
N VAL A 208 -15.27 23.43 -15.02
CA VAL A 208 -14.56 24.44 -15.82
C VAL A 208 -15.62 25.43 -16.29
N ARG A 209 -15.56 26.66 -15.77
CA ARG A 209 -16.41 27.78 -16.20
C ARG A 209 -15.68 28.62 -17.21
#